data_1f9b0c896d8c08966a19155312018f41
#
_entry.id   1f9b0c896d8c08966a19155312018f41
#
_cell.length_a   1.000
_cell.length_b   1.000
_cell.length_c   1.000
_cell.angle_alpha   90.00
_cell.angle_beta   90.00
_cell.angle_gamma   90.00
#
_symmetry.space_group_name_H-M   'P 1'
#
loop_
_entity.id
_entity.type
_entity.pdbx_description
1 polymer ?
#
loop_
_entity_poly.entity_id
_entity_poly.type
_entity_poly.pdbx_seq_one_letter_code
_entity_poly.pdbx_strand_id
1 'polypeptide(L)'
;WFVREAAKIVPPPPGASFPYWAVADPKSVDRSAGGELLVLSVPADQVILFDLYDWNKILQLRPLTDDPREEKELLRELSLRGLDLNKVMLSSFYPDFREQILASWQRLFRHHQALLQGDCSGVGAVQAALWCIRREWVLQR
;
A
#
# COMPACT_ATOMS: atom_id res chain seq x y z
N TRP A 1 -3.62 6.48 7.83
CA TRP A 1 -4.39 6.30 6.59
C TRP A 1 -4.56 4.82 6.24
N PHE A 2 -3.48 4.06 6.00
CA PHE A 2 -3.55 2.67 5.52
C PHE A 2 -4.44 1.77 6.37
N VAL A 3 -4.23 1.74 7.68
CA VAL A 3 -5.01 0.91 8.62
C VAL A 3 -6.52 1.14 8.47
N ARG A 4 -6.93 2.40 8.39
CA ARG A 4 -8.34 2.77 8.26
C ARG A 4 -8.93 2.34 6.91
N GLU A 5 -8.19 2.53 5.82
CA GLU A 5 -8.68 2.18 4.48
C GLU A 5 -8.64 0.67 4.23
N ALA A 6 -7.60 -0.01 4.71
CA ALA A 6 -7.47 -1.46 4.65
C ALA A 6 -8.59 -2.18 5.45
N ALA A 7 -8.99 -1.62 6.59
CA ALA A 7 -10.08 -2.16 7.42
C ALA A 7 -11.44 -2.15 6.71
N LYS A 8 -11.62 -1.33 5.68
CA LYS A 8 -12.84 -1.32 4.85
C LYS A 8 -12.89 -2.50 3.87
N ILE A 9 -11.73 -3.04 3.51
CA ILE A 9 -11.59 -4.16 2.55
C ILE A 9 -11.66 -5.49 3.31
N VAL A 10 -10.82 -5.64 4.32
CA VAL A 10 -10.82 -6.79 5.24
C VAL A 10 -10.90 -6.24 6.66
N PRO A 11 -12.02 -6.42 7.37
CA PRO A 11 -12.15 -5.96 8.74
C PRO A 11 -11.13 -6.62 9.66
N PRO A 12 -10.42 -5.86 10.51
CA PRO A 12 -9.48 -6.44 11.47
C PRO A 12 -10.23 -7.26 12.54
N PRO A 13 -9.68 -8.41 12.96
CA PRO A 13 -10.22 -9.14 14.10
C PRO A 13 -10.00 -8.35 15.39
N PRO A 14 -10.75 -8.64 16.49
CA PRO A 14 -10.56 -8.00 17.77
C PRO A 14 -9.11 -8.07 18.24
N GLY A 15 -8.56 -6.92 18.66
CA GLY A 15 -7.18 -6.81 19.14
C GLY A 15 -6.11 -6.56 18.06
N ALA A 16 -6.46 -6.64 16.78
CA ALA A 16 -5.53 -6.29 15.70
C ALA A 16 -5.53 -4.78 15.44
N SER A 17 -4.40 -4.14 15.68
CA SER A 17 -4.22 -2.69 15.49
C SER A 17 -3.45 -2.34 14.21
N PHE A 18 -2.55 -3.24 13.77
CA PHE A 18 -1.69 -3.05 12.61
C PHE A 18 -1.60 -4.35 11.80
N PRO A 19 -1.46 -4.25 10.47
CA PRO A 19 -1.29 -5.44 9.64
C PRO A 19 0.15 -5.95 9.69
N TYR A 20 0.30 -7.26 9.46
CA TYR A 20 1.55 -7.87 9.05
C TYR A 20 1.76 -7.67 7.55
N TRP A 21 3.01 -7.52 7.15
CA TRP A 21 3.40 -7.34 5.76
C TRP A 21 3.96 -8.65 5.21
N ALA A 22 3.55 -9.01 4.01
CA ALA A 22 4.05 -10.16 3.28
C ALA A 22 4.24 -9.81 1.80
N VAL A 23 4.97 -10.63 1.09
CA VAL A 23 5.20 -10.50 -0.36
C VAL A 23 4.77 -11.78 -1.06
N ALA A 24 4.28 -11.67 -2.29
CA ALA A 24 3.88 -12.84 -3.07
C ALA A 24 5.07 -13.60 -3.65
N ASP A 25 6.17 -12.90 -3.99
CA ASP A 25 7.38 -13.52 -4.52
C ASP A 25 8.43 -13.72 -3.41
N PRO A 26 8.82 -14.98 -3.11
CA PRO A 26 9.85 -15.27 -2.10
C PRO A 26 11.21 -14.59 -2.36
N LYS A 27 11.51 -14.26 -3.62
CA LYS A 27 12.73 -13.53 -3.99
C LYS A 27 12.75 -12.09 -3.49
N SER A 28 11.58 -11.54 -3.21
CA SER A 28 11.43 -10.18 -2.66
C SER A 28 11.63 -10.11 -1.15
N VAL A 29 11.87 -11.24 -0.48
CA VAL A 29 12.11 -11.27 0.97
C VAL A 29 13.57 -10.91 1.25
N ASP A 30 13.78 -9.85 2.02
CA ASP A 30 15.10 -9.50 2.53
C ASP A 30 15.50 -10.48 3.67
N ARG A 31 16.56 -11.26 3.44
CA ARG A 31 17.12 -12.20 4.40
C ARG A 31 18.42 -11.71 5.05
N SER A 32 18.85 -10.50 4.74
CA SER A 32 20.14 -9.97 5.20
C SER A 32 20.21 -9.80 6.72
N ALA A 33 19.07 -9.53 7.36
CA ALA A 33 18.98 -9.35 8.82
C ALA A 33 18.85 -10.66 9.61
N GLY A 34 18.84 -11.80 8.94
CA GLY A 34 18.50 -13.09 9.55
C GLY A 34 16.99 -13.25 9.75
N GLY A 35 16.59 -14.39 10.29
CA GLY A 35 15.18 -14.70 10.53
C GLY A 35 14.71 -15.93 9.76
N GLU A 36 13.51 -16.38 10.08
CA GLU A 36 12.89 -17.53 9.43
C GLU A 36 11.91 -17.05 8.35
N LEU A 37 11.91 -17.73 7.21
CA LEU A 37 10.94 -17.51 6.15
C LEU A 37 9.66 -18.29 6.46
N LEU A 38 8.56 -17.60 6.65
CA LEU A 38 7.24 -18.21 6.72
C LEU A 38 6.58 -18.21 5.33
N VAL A 39 6.16 -19.37 4.88
CA VAL A 39 5.33 -19.51 3.68
C VAL A 39 3.89 -19.74 4.13
N LEU A 40 2.98 -18.88 3.66
CA LEU A 40 1.59 -18.86 4.11
C LEU A 40 0.63 -19.15 2.96
N SER A 41 -0.40 -19.95 3.24
CA SER A 41 -1.60 -20.05 2.41
C SER A 41 -2.74 -19.31 3.10
N VAL A 42 -3.03 -18.10 2.63
CA VAL A 42 -4.00 -17.19 3.25
C VAL A 42 -5.30 -17.22 2.46
N PRO A 43 -6.47 -17.37 3.11
CA PRO A 43 -7.75 -17.22 2.43
C PRO A 43 -7.90 -15.84 1.77
N ALA A 44 -8.55 -15.80 0.60
CA ALA A 44 -8.68 -14.57 -0.19
C ALA A 44 -9.43 -13.45 0.55
N ASP A 45 -10.32 -13.79 1.46
CA ASP A 45 -11.08 -12.86 2.30
C ASP A 45 -10.30 -12.36 3.54
N GLN A 46 -9.05 -12.81 3.73
CA GLN A 46 -8.19 -12.47 4.87
C GLN A 46 -6.92 -11.72 4.46
N VAL A 47 -6.77 -11.39 3.18
CA VAL A 47 -5.59 -10.73 2.64
C VAL A 47 -5.97 -9.48 1.86
N ILE A 48 -5.14 -8.46 1.94
CA ILE A 48 -5.25 -7.25 1.13
C ILE A 48 -4.02 -7.19 0.24
N LEU A 49 -4.24 -7.15 -1.08
CA LEU A 49 -3.17 -7.16 -2.09
C LEU A 49 -3.09 -5.82 -2.81
N PHE A 50 -1.88 -5.35 -3.06
CA PHE A 50 -1.62 -4.09 -3.76
C PHE A 50 -0.22 -4.06 -4.37
N ASP A 51 0.06 -3.04 -5.18
CA ASP A 51 1.36 -2.82 -5.78
C ASP A 51 2.34 -2.20 -4.78
N LEU A 52 3.48 -2.85 -4.56
CA LEU A 52 4.56 -2.34 -3.71
C LEU A 52 5.08 -0.97 -4.19
N TYR A 53 5.15 -0.75 -5.51
CA TYR A 53 5.63 0.53 -6.04
C TYR A 53 4.67 1.68 -5.76
N ASP A 54 3.35 1.43 -5.81
CA ASP A 54 2.36 2.41 -5.39
C ASP A 54 2.47 2.72 -3.89
N TRP A 55 2.65 1.68 -3.08
CA TRP A 55 2.87 1.86 -1.65
C TRP A 55 4.13 2.71 -1.35
N ASN A 56 5.21 2.47 -2.06
CA ASN A 56 6.43 3.27 -1.93
C ASN A 56 6.21 4.75 -2.28
N LYS A 57 5.37 5.06 -3.28
CA LYS A 57 4.98 6.44 -3.57
C LYS A 57 4.22 7.09 -2.40
N ILE A 58 3.29 6.36 -1.79
CA ILE A 58 2.55 6.83 -0.62
C ILE A 58 3.49 7.13 0.55
N LEU A 59 4.47 6.27 0.81
CA LEU A 59 5.48 6.48 1.85
C LEU A 59 6.34 7.72 1.58
N GLN A 60 6.48 8.12 0.34
CA GLN A 60 7.14 9.35 -0.09
C GLN A 60 6.17 10.55 -0.16
N LEU A 61 4.93 10.42 0.33
CA LEU A 61 3.88 11.43 0.29
C LEU A 61 3.47 11.86 -1.13
N ARG A 62 3.78 11.05 -2.14
CA ARG A 62 3.48 11.32 -3.54
C ARG A 62 2.04 10.94 -3.87
N PRO A 63 1.40 11.64 -4.82
CA PRO A 63 0.10 11.22 -5.34
C PRO A 63 0.21 9.92 -6.15
N LEU A 64 -0.87 9.16 -6.21
CA LEU A 64 -1.02 8.05 -7.14
C LEU A 64 -1.80 8.55 -8.37
N THR A 65 -1.16 8.48 -9.53
CA THR A 65 -1.74 8.91 -10.81
C THR A 65 -1.58 7.81 -11.84
N ASP A 66 -2.52 7.70 -12.76
CA ASP A 66 -2.41 6.78 -13.90
C ASP A 66 -1.58 7.39 -15.04
N ASP A 67 -1.56 8.73 -15.10
CA ASP A 67 -0.74 9.50 -16.05
C ASP A 67 0.40 10.21 -15.30
N PRO A 68 1.68 9.91 -15.61
CA PRO A 68 2.82 10.59 -15.00
C PRO A 68 2.83 12.12 -15.18
N ARG A 69 2.12 12.64 -16.18
CA ARG A 69 1.99 14.09 -16.39
C ARG A 69 1.21 14.78 -15.30
N GLU A 70 0.18 14.13 -14.75
CA GLU A 70 -0.62 14.68 -13.64
C GLU A 70 0.23 14.93 -12.40
N GLU A 71 1.13 14.00 -12.07
CA GLU A 71 2.05 14.19 -10.94
C GLU A 71 3.02 15.35 -11.20
N LYS A 72 3.57 15.45 -12.41
CA LYS A 72 4.47 16.55 -12.78
C LYS A 72 3.77 17.91 -12.71
N GLU A 73 2.53 18.00 -13.15
CA GLU A 73 1.74 19.23 -13.06
C GLU A 73 1.49 19.65 -11.62
N LEU A 74 1.09 18.71 -10.77
CA LEU A 74 0.89 18.98 -9.35
C LEU A 74 2.18 19.48 -8.69
N LEU A 75 3.30 18.79 -8.89
CA LEU A 75 4.59 19.19 -8.33
C LEU A 75 5.04 20.57 -8.84
N ARG A 76 4.80 20.88 -10.12
CA ARG A 76 5.07 22.19 -10.68
C ARG A 76 4.22 23.28 -10.04
N GLU A 77 2.93 23.04 -9.86
CA GLU A 77 2.02 23.97 -9.22
C GLU A 77 2.45 24.26 -7.78
N LEU A 78 2.80 23.23 -7.01
CA LEU A 78 3.34 23.38 -5.66
C LEU A 78 4.61 24.22 -5.67
N SER A 79 5.55 23.91 -6.55
CA SER A 79 6.81 24.65 -6.67
C SER A 79 6.63 26.13 -6.99
N LEU A 80 5.70 26.47 -7.88
CA LEU A 80 5.35 27.87 -8.22
C LEU A 80 4.80 28.66 -7.02
N ARG A 81 4.23 27.96 -6.03
CA ARG A 81 3.73 28.55 -4.78
C ARG A 81 4.74 28.47 -3.62
N GLY A 82 5.96 28.01 -3.88
CA GLY A 82 6.99 27.81 -2.85
C GLY A 82 6.68 26.66 -1.89
N LEU A 83 5.88 25.68 -2.33
CA LEU A 83 5.45 24.52 -1.57
C LEU A 83 6.16 23.25 -2.07
N ASP A 84 6.21 22.26 -1.19
CA ASP A 84 6.60 20.89 -1.50
C ASP A 84 5.61 19.89 -0.84
N LEU A 85 5.75 18.61 -1.15
CA LEU A 85 4.87 17.57 -0.61
C LEU A 85 4.89 17.51 0.91
N ASN A 86 6.05 17.69 1.55
CA ASN A 86 6.15 17.66 3.01
C ASN A 86 5.35 18.81 3.65
N LYS A 87 5.50 20.02 3.13
CA LYS A 87 4.74 21.18 3.61
C LYS A 87 3.24 20.97 3.50
N VAL A 88 2.79 20.41 2.39
CA VAL A 88 1.35 20.14 2.14
C VAL A 88 0.83 19.02 3.03
N MET A 89 1.56 17.88 3.09
CA MET A 89 1.05 16.67 3.74
C MET A 89 1.22 16.68 5.25
N LEU A 90 2.26 17.33 5.77
CA LEU A 90 2.60 17.36 7.21
C LEU A 90 2.07 18.61 7.94
N SER A 91 1.34 19.48 7.25
CA SER A 91 0.69 20.64 7.84
C SER A 91 -0.80 20.67 7.55
N SER A 92 -1.54 21.52 8.27
CA SER A 92 -2.97 21.77 8.03
C SER A 92 -3.24 23.02 7.18
N PHE A 93 -2.21 23.68 6.66
CA PHE A 93 -2.36 24.98 5.99
C PHE A 93 -2.81 24.90 4.53
N TYR A 94 -2.73 23.71 3.91
CA TYR A 94 -3.02 23.52 2.49
C TYR A 94 -4.00 22.35 2.30
N PRO A 95 -5.24 22.47 2.83
CA PRO A 95 -6.19 21.36 2.87
C PRO A 95 -6.58 20.87 1.47
N ASP A 96 -6.73 21.75 0.48
CA ASP A 96 -7.15 21.37 -0.86
C ASP A 96 -6.13 20.47 -1.55
N PHE A 97 -4.84 20.81 -1.50
CA PHE A 97 -3.77 19.97 -2.04
C PHE A 97 -3.64 18.65 -1.26
N ARG A 98 -3.73 18.73 0.07
CA ARG A 98 -3.66 17.55 0.92
C ARG A 98 -4.79 16.57 0.63
N GLU A 99 -6.02 17.03 0.51
CA GLU A 99 -7.18 16.21 0.17
C GLU A 99 -7.06 15.60 -1.23
N GLN A 100 -6.57 16.35 -2.21
CA GLN A 100 -6.32 15.86 -3.57
C GLN A 100 -5.32 14.68 -3.55
N ILE A 101 -4.23 14.81 -2.81
CA ILE A 101 -3.23 13.74 -2.68
C ILE A 101 -3.80 12.54 -1.94
N LEU A 102 -4.46 12.75 -0.79
CA LEU A 102 -5.10 11.68 -0.02
C LEU A 102 -6.17 10.93 -0.82
N ALA A 103 -6.97 11.65 -1.61
CA ALA A 103 -7.98 11.03 -2.48
C ALA A 103 -7.32 10.15 -3.55
N SER A 104 -6.17 10.56 -4.09
CA SER A 104 -5.43 9.76 -5.06
C SER A 104 -4.94 8.43 -4.49
N TRP A 105 -4.65 8.36 -3.19
CA TRP A 105 -4.15 7.15 -2.52
C TRP A 105 -5.18 6.02 -2.47
N GLN A 106 -6.47 6.29 -2.67
CA GLN A 106 -7.49 5.26 -2.80
C GLN A 106 -7.20 4.30 -3.97
N ARG A 107 -6.44 4.74 -4.96
CA ARG A 107 -5.99 3.92 -6.09
C ARG A 107 -5.03 2.79 -5.68
N LEU A 108 -4.48 2.81 -4.46
CA LEU A 108 -3.62 1.73 -3.96
C LEU A 108 -4.29 0.36 -4.08
N PHE A 109 -5.60 0.29 -3.86
CA PHE A 109 -6.35 -0.95 -3.82
C PHE A 109 -7.03 -1.32 -5.15
N ARG A 110 -6.80 -0.54 -6.24
CA ARG A 110 -7.45 -0.78 -7.53
C ARG A 110 -7.16 -2.14 -8.16
N HIS A 111 -6.01 -2.73 -7.81
CA HIS A 111 -5.59 -4.04 -8.32
C HIS A 111 -5.98 -5.21 -7.40
N HIS A 112 -6.55 -4.95 -6.23
CA HIS A 112 -6.81 -5.98 -5.22
C HIS A 112 -7.61 -7.16 -5.77
N GLN A 113 -8.73 -6.93 -6.44
CA GLN A 113 -9.59 -7.99 -6.97
C GLN A 113 -8.92 -8.79 -8.08
N ALA A 114 -8.20 -8.12 -8.99
CA ALA A 114 -7.45 -8.80 -10.05
C ALA A 114 -6.34 -9.69 -9.48
N LEU A 115 -5.61 -9.19 -8.48
CA LEU A 115 -4.57 -9.93 -7.79
C LEU A 115 -5.11 -11.15 -7.03
N LEU A 116 -6.29 -11.08 -6.42
CA LEU A 116 -6.95 -12.23 -5.81
C LEU A 116 -7.29 -13.33 -6.82
N GLN A 117 -7.49 -12.97 -8.08
CA GLN A 117 -7.76 -13.89 -9.20
C GLN A 117 -6.46 -14.36 -9.90
N GLY A 118 -5.29 -13.92 -9.42
CA GLY A 118 -3.99 -14.28 -9.98
C GLY A 118 -3.54 -13.41 -11.17
N ASP A 119 -4.27 -12.35 -11.50
CA ASP A 119 -3.85 -11.40 -12.54
C ASP A 119 -2.91 -10.34 -11.95
N CYS A 120 -1.62 -10.49 -12.25
CA CYS A 120 -0.55 -9.59 -11.82
C CYS A 120 -0.12 -8.62 -12.93
N SER A 121 -0.82 -8.55 -14.06
CA SER A 121 -0.39 -7.77 -15.23
C SER A 121 -0.34 -6.26 -14.99
N GLY A 122 -1.15 -5.77 -14.05
CA GLY A 122 -1.24 -4.34 -13.71
C GLY A 122 -0.27 -3.85 -12.63
N VAL A 123 0.60 -4.72 -12.08
CA VAL A 123 1.47 -4.38 -10.94
C VAL A 123 2.93 -4.74 -11.19
N GLY A 124 3.84 -4.00 -10.57
CA GLY A 124 5.28 -4.29 -10.65
C GLY A 124 5.73 -5.34 -9.63
N ALA A 125 5.21 -5.29 -8.40
CA ALA A 125 5.47 -6.27 -7.37
C ALA A 125 4.28 -6.34 -6.39
N VAL A 126 3.86 -7.57 -6.05
CA VAL A 126 2.70 -7.78 -5.17
C VAL A 126 3.12 -7.72 -3.71
N GLN A 127 2.56 -6.76 -2.99
CA GLN A 127 2.62 -6.63 -1.54
C GLN A 127 1.30 -7.12 -0.94
N ALA A 128 1.38 -7.77 0.20
CA ALA A 128 0.23 -8.22 0.96
C ALA A 128 0.19 -7.60 2.35
N ALA A 129 -1.01 -7.35 2.85
CA ALA A 129 -1.26 -6.99 4.24
C ALA A 129 -2.24 -7.98 4.87
N LEU A 130 -1.93 -8.43 6.09
CA LEU A 130 -2.68 -9.41 6.86
C LEU A 130 -2.93 -8.87 8.27
N TRP A 131 -4.16 -8.96 8.77
CA TRP A 131 -4.43 -8.54 10.15
C TRP A 131 -3.93 -9.51 11.22
N CYS A 132 -3.76 -10.77 10.85
CA CYS A 132 -3.21 -11.81 11.72
C CYS A 132 -2.52 -12.88 10.90
N ILE A 133 -1.72 -13.69 11.56
CA ILE A 133 -1.14 -14.92 11.00
C ILE A 133 -1.67 -16.07 11.82
N ARG A 134 -2.37 -17.01 11.18
CA ARG A 134 -2.92 -18.19 11.84
C ARG A 134 -2.02 -19.40 11.60
N ARG A 135 -1.95 -20.26 12.58
CA ARG A 135 -1.10 -21.46 12.53
C ARG A 135 -1.44 -22.36 11.33
N GLU A 136 -2.73 -22.50 11.06
CA GLU A 136 -3.23 -23.30 9.94
C GLU A 136 -2.88 -22.76 8.55
N TRP A 137 -2.45 -21.49 8.46
CA TRP A 137 -2.01 -20.89 7.20
C TRP A 137 -0.53 -21.14 6.91
N VAL A 138 0.24 -21.58 7.91
CA VAL A 138 1.69 -21.78 7.76
C VAL A 138 1.94 -23.10 7.03
N LEU A 139 2.48 -23.01 5.80
CA LEU A 139 2.85 -24.17 4.99
C LEU A 139 4.27 -24.63 5.28
N GLN A 140 5.19 -23.68 5.49
CA GLN A 140 6.60 -23.94 5.71
C GLN A 140 7.21 -22.83 6.58
N ARG A 141 8.13 -23.23 7.40
CA ARG A 141 9.00 -22.36 8.19
C ARG A 141 10.42 -22.40 7.66
#